data_6126cc1760102a5280c1b7e8c3750987
#
_entry.id   6126cc1760102a5280c1b7e8c3750987
#
_cell.length_a   1.000
_cell.length_b   1.000
_cell.length_c   1.000
_cell.angle_alpha   90.00
_cell.angle_beta   90.00
_cell.angle_gamma   90.00
#
_symmetry.space_group_name_H-M   'P 1'
#
loop_
_entity.id
_entity.type
_entity.pdbx_description
1 polymer ?
#
loop_
_entity_poly.entity_id
_entity_poly.type
_entity_poly.pdbx_seq_one_letter_code
_entity_poly.pdbx_strand_id
1 'polypeptide(L)'
;MNRGGRPPKFHEPRHPVTMTLPERILDQLAAIDKDRTCAVVKVTEAVVGTEKGHFKPVELVEMALGKSLIVVGPSKALRKIPWLKLIEIARTRYLVTIPSGTPIETLEVALRDLFHSPELQKNEREIPILQELLDLIGHQRRAQRLSKAEILVIDTA
;
A
#
# COMPACT_ATOMS: atom_id res chain seq x y z
N MET A 1 -31.37 26.78 20.84
CA MET A 1 -30.40 26.26 21.81
C MET A 1 -29.36 25.43 21.07
N ASN A 2 -28.18 25.99 20.86
CA ASN A 2 -27.06 25.27 20.29
C ASN A 2 -26.51 24.31 21.33
N ARG A 3 -26.77 23.01 21.19
CA ARG A 3 -26.03 21.96 21.88
C ARG A 3 -24.62 21.93 21.30
N GLY A 4 -23.72 22.66 21.95
CA GLY A 4 -22.30 22.66 21.60
C GLY A 4 -21.71 21.26 21.74
N GLY A 5 -21.77 20.48 20.67
CA GLY A 5 -21.04 19.23 20.58
C GLY A 5 -19.53 19.53 20.59
N ARG A 6 -18.76 18.67 21.27
CA ARG A 6 -17.28 18.76 21.26
C ARG A 6 -16.79 18.87 19.80
N PRO A 7 -15.92 19.83 19.47
CA PRO A 7 -15.42 20.00 18.11
C PRO A 7 -14.80 18.69 17.59
N PRO A 8 -14.96 18.40 16.31
CA PRO A 8 -14.43 17.17 15.74
C PRO A 8 -12.92 17.12 15.85
N LYS A 9 -12.35 15.99 16.26
CA LYS A 9 -10.90 15.78 16.40
C LYS A 9 -10.16 15.82 15.04
N PHE A 10 -10.85 15.47 13.96
CA PHE A 10 -10.30 15.43 12.61
C PHE A 10 -11.20 16.19 11.66
N HIS A 11 -10.63 16.85 10.67
CA HIS A 11 -11.36 17.62 9.65
C HIS A 11 -11.79 16.77 8.44
N GLU A 12 -11.63 15.46 8.52
CA GLU A 12 -11.96 14.48 7.49
C GLU A 12 -13.03 13.48 7.96
N PRO A 13 -13.72 12.77 7.04
CA PRO A 13 -14.65 11.71 7.39
C PRO A 13 -14.02 10.65 8.28
N ARG A 14 -14.75 10.22 9.30
CA ARG A 14 -14.26 9.29 10.32
C ARG A 14 -15.28 8.21 10.63
N HIS A 15 -14.78 7.04 10.97
CA HIS A 15 -15.57 5.91 11.43
C HIS A 15 -15.01 5.36 12.73
N PRO A 16 -15.84 5.03 13.71
CA PRO A 16 -15.40 4.36 14.91
C PRO A 16 -14.94 2.94 14.57
N VAL A 17 -13.82 2.55 15.15
CA VAL A 17 -13.29 1.18 15.04
C VAL A 17 -12.91 0.69 16.42
N THR A 18 -13.10 -0.62 16.68
CA THR A 18 -12.64 -1.29 17.89
C THR A 18 -11.47 -2.21 17.53
N MET A 19 -10.38 -2.09 18.26
CA MET A 19 -9.18 -2.89 18.07
C MET A 19 -8.72 -3.48 19.40
N THR A 20 -8.25 -4.72 19.36
CA THR A 20 -7.53 -5.34 20.45
C THR A 20 -6.04 -5.22 20.21
N LEU A 21 -5.33 -4.57 21.11
CA LEU A 21 -3.89 -4.33 21.00
C LEU A 21 -3.16 -4.95 22.20
N PRO A 22 -1.94 -5.46 22.02
CA PRO A 22 -1.09 -5.86 23.11
C PRO A 22 -0.84 -4.69 24.10
N GLU A 23 -0.75 -4.99 25.39
CA GLU A 23 -0.54 -3.99 26.44
C GLU A 23 0.69 -3.11 26.18
N ARG A 24 1.78 -3.71 25.74
CA ARG A 24 3.00 -3.00 25.34
C ARG A 24 2.73 -1.92 24.27
N ILE A 25 1.86 -2.19 23.30
CA ILE A 25 1.51 -1.22 22.25
C ILE A 25 0.63 -0.11 22.82
N LEU A 26 -0.26 -0.43 23.74
CA LEU A 26 -1.08 0.58 24.42
C LEU A 26 -0.21 1.57 25.19
N ASP A 27 0.82 1.09 25.89
CA ASP A 27 1.78 1.92 26.62
C ASP A 27 2.59 2.83 25.68
N GLN A 28 3.04 2.27 24.55
CA GLN A 28 3.76 3.03 23.53
C GLN A 28 2.90 4.12 22.90
N LEU A 29 1.63 3.83 22.60
CA LEU A 29 0.69 4.83 22.09
C LEU A 29 0.44 5.95 23.12
N ALA A 30 0.31 5.61 24.40
CA ALA A 30 0.14 6.58 25.47
C ALA A 30 1.36 7.52 25.62
N ALA A 31 2.57 7.03 25.34
CA ALA A 31 3.78 7.85 25.32
C ALA A 31 3.82 8.82 24.13
N ILE A 32 3.18 8.47 22.99
CA ILE A 32 3.14 9.31 21.79
C ILE A 32 2.09 10.43 21.92
N ASP A 33 0.91 10.10 22.42
CA ASP A 33 -0.18 11.05 22.64
C ASP A 33 -1.12 10.56 23.76
N LYS A 34 -1.62 11.50 24.56
CA LYS A 34 -2.61 11.22 25.59
C LYS A 34 -3.92 10.66 25.02
N ASP A 35 -4.25 11.04 23.80
CA ASP A 35 -5.38 10.51 23.03
C ASP A 35 -4.88 9.38 22.13
N ARG A 36 -5.31 8.14 22.42
CA ARG A 36 -4.90 6.94 21.64
C ARG A 36 -5.24 7.04 20.15
N THR A 37 -6.36 7.66 19.82
CA THR A 37 -6.75 7.86 18.42
C THR A 37 -5.77 8.78 17.70
N CYS A 38 -5.38 9.87 18.34
CA CYS A 38 -4.37 10.79 17.81
C CYS A 38 -2.99 10.11 17.74
N ALA A 39 -2.64 9.28 18.71
CA ALA A 39 -1.40 8.51 18.67
C ALA A 39 -1.35 7.56 17.48
N VAL A 40 -2.44 6.83 17.20
CA VAL A 40 -2.54 5.94 16.04
C VAL A 40 -2.39 6.71 14.72
N VAL A 41 -3.05 7.87 14.59
CA VAL A 41 -2.92 8.73 13.42
C VAL A 41 -1.47 9.19 13.24
N LYS A 42 -0.82 9.71 14.29
CA LYS A 42 0.58 10.16 14.25
C LYS A 42 1.54 9.06 13.82
N VAL A 43 1.40 7.86 14.37
CA VAL A 43 2.23 6.71 13.99
C VAL A 43 2.00 6.32 12.54
N THR A 44 0.75 6.30 12.11
CA THR A 44 0.40 5.97 10.73
C THR A 44 0.99 6.98 9.76
N GLU A 45 0.84 8.28 10.04
CA GLU A 45 1.42 9.34 9.22
C GLU A 45 2.94 9.33 9.20
N ALA A 46 3.58 8.98 10.31
CA ALA A 46 5.03 8.85 10.36
C ALA A 46 5.57 7.69 9.52
N VAL A 47 4.79 6.62 9.35
CA VAL A 47 5.20 5.41 8.61
C VAL A 47 4.80 5.48 7.14
N VAL A 48 3.57 5.91 6.87
CA VAL A 48 2.99 5.93 5.52
C VAL A 48 3.17 7.29 4.83
N GLY A 49 3.38 8.35 5.61
CA GLY A 49 3.37 9.73 5.16
C GLY A 49 2.00 10.39 5.33
N THR A 50 1.99 11.71 5.34
CA THR A 50 0.78 12.52 5.33
C THR A 50 0.21 12.61 3.91
N GLU A 51 -1.04 13.06 3.76
CA GLU A 51 -1.66 13.24 2.43
C GLU A 51 -0.83 14.10 1.46
N LYS A 52 0.02 14.96 1.97
CA LYS A 52 0.93 15.84 1.21
C LYS A 52 2.37 15.31 1.13
N GLY A 53 2.66 14.17 1.71
CA GLY A 53 4.03 13.73 1.95
C GLY A 53 4.50 12.60 1.04
N HIS A 54 5.71 12.46 0.96
CA HIS A 54 6.76 11.63 0.39
C HIS A 54 6.47 10.13 0.13
N PHE A 55 5.22 9.70 0.08
CA PHE A 55 4.87 8.33 -0.28
C PHE A 55 5.08 8.12 -1.77
N LYS A 56 6.06 7.31 -2.14
CA LYS A 56 6.21 6.85 -3.52
C LYS A 56 5.29 5.64 -3.72
N PRO A 57 4.24 5.75 -4.53
CA PRO A 57 3.31 4.65 -4.75
C PRO A 57 4.00 3.44 -5.38
N VAL A 58 4.93 3.68 -6.30
CA VAL A 58 5.76 2.67 -6.95
C VAL A 58 7.22 3.09 -6.87
N GLU A 59 8.09 2.16 -6.56
CA GLU A 59 9.53 2.37 -6.46
C GLU A 59 10.29 1.25 -7.15
N LEU A 60 11.38 1.61 -7.80
CA LEU A 60 12.34 0.66 -8.34
C LEU A 60 13.51 0.54 -7.35
N VAL A 61 13.68 -0.65 -6.79
CA VAL A 61 14.79 -0.94 -5.87
C VAL A 61 15.87 -1.68 -6.62
N GLU A 62 17.03 -1.06 -6.77
CA GLU A 62 18.16 -1.65 -7.46
C GLU A 62 18.71 -2.85 -6.66
N MET A 63 18.87 -3.99 -7.34
CA MET A 63 19.47 -5.20 -6.76
C MET A 63 20.93 -5.38 -7.18
N ALA A 64 21.19 -5.15 -8.47
CA ALA A 64 22.48 -5.28 -9.10
C ALA A 64 22.54 -4.35 -10.31
N LEU A 65 23.71 -4.17 -10.88
CA LEU A 65 23.91 -3.31 -12.04
C LEU A 65 22.87 -3.58 -13.14
N GLY A 66 22.01 -2.61 -13.37
CA GLY A 66 20.99 -2.64 -14.40
C GLY A 66 19.77 -3.53 -14.11
N LYS A 67 19.59 -4.01 -12.87
CA LYS A 67 18.41 -4.78 -12.43
C LYS A 67 17.76 -4.16 -11.21
N SER A 68 16.46 -3.97 -11.30
CA SER A 68 15.64 -3.43 -10.21
C SER A 68 14.38 -4.24 -9.97
N LEU A 69 13.94 -4.28 -8.73
CA LEU A 69 12.67 -4.87 -8.32
C LEU A 69 11.59 -3.80 -8.29
N ILE A 70 10.37 -4.20 -8.62
CA ILE A 70 9.18 -3.35 -8.50
C ILE A 70 8.63 -3.49 -7.08
N VAL A 71 8.63 -2.40 -6.35
CA VAL A 71 8.13 -2.30 -4.97
C VAL A 71 6.99 -1.29 -4.94
N VAL A 72 5.92 -1.64 -4.25
CA VAL A 72 4.73 -0.79 -4.10
C VAL A 72 4.47 -0.47 -2.63
N GLY A 73 3.77 0.61 -2.40
CA GLY A 73 3.22 0.93 -1.09
C GLY A 73 1.99 0.08 -0.75
N PRO A 74 1.38 0.31 0.43
CA PRO A 74 0.17 -0.39 0.83
C PRO A 74 -0.97 -0.13 -0.16
N SER A 75 -1.61 -1.19 -0.65
CA SER A 75 -2.72 -1.10 -1.57
C SER A 75 -3.77 -2.16 -1.29
N LYS A 76 -4.98 -1.72 -0.98
CA LYS A 76 -6.15 -2.62 -0.86
C LYS A 76 -6.58 -3.14 -2.23
N ALA A 77 -6.44 -2.32 -3.27
CA ALA A 77 -6.83 -2.68 -4.62
C ALA A 77 -5.96 -3.84 -5.15
N LEU A 78 -4.65 -3.76 -5.00
CA LEU A 78 -3.75 -4.83 -5.44
C LEU A 78 -4.02 -6.15 -4.70
N ARG A 79 -4.39 -6.10 -3.42
CA ARG A 79 -4.75 -7.29 -2.62
C ARG A 79 -6.02 -7.99 -3.10
N LYS A 80 -6.85 -7.35 -3.91
CA LYS A 80 -8.04 -7.96 -4.53
C LYS A 80 -7.72 -8.88 -5.68
N ILE A 81 -6.52 -8.82 -6.24
CA ILE A 81 -6.06 -9.76 -7.27
C ILE A 81 -5.64 -11.05 -6.54
N PRO A 82 -6.43 -12.15 -6.64
CA PRO A 82 -6.27 -13.31 -5.76
C PRO A 82 -4.95 -14.05 -5.94
N TRP A 83 -4.36 -14.01 -7.12
CA TRP A 83 -3.10 -14.71 -7.44
C TRP A 83 -1.87 -13.80 -7.27
N LEU A 84 -2.04 -12.48 -7.13
CA LEU A 84 -0.93 -11.55 -6.91
C LEU A 84 -0.46 -11.66 -5.46
N LYS A 85 0.84 -11.87 -5.25
CA LYS A 85 1.43 -11.83 -3.93
C LYS A 85 2.24 -10.56 -3.74
N LEU A 86 1.93 -9.85 -2.67
CA LEU A 86 2.69 -8.70 -2.20
C LEU A 86 3.50 -9.17 -0.99
N ILE A 87 4.82 -9.27 -1.16
CA ILE A 87 5.73 -9.70 -0.09
C ILE A 87 6.28 -8.48 0.60
N GLU A 88 6.00 -8.32 1.88
CA GLU A 88 6.55 -7.22 2.66
C GLU A 88 8.06 -7.39 2.84
N ILE A 89 8.84 -6.48 2.28
CA ILE A 89 10.31 -6.46 2.36
C ILE A 89 10.84 -5.40 3.33
N ALA A 90 10.01 -4.41 3.63
CA ALA A 90 10.25 -3.38 4.64
C ALA A 90 8.89 -2.85 5.09
N ARG A 91 8.83 -2.07 6.16
CA ARG A 91 7.57 -1.49 6.65
C ARG A 91 6.87 -0.73 5.53
N THR A 92 5.64 -1.13 5.22
CA THR A 92 4.80 -0.54 4.16
C THR A 92 5.41 -0.57 2.75
N ARG A 93 6.34 -1.49 2.52
CA ARG A 93 6.98 -1.70 1.22
C ARG A 93 6.82 -3.15 0.78
N TYR A 94 6.18 -3.35 -0.34
CA TYR A 94 5.79 -4.67 -0.81
C TYR A 94 6.38 -4.96 -2.18
N LEU A 95 7.07 -6.07 -2.28
CA LEU A 95 7.55 -6.59 -3.56
C LEU A 95 6.37 -7.19 -4.32
N VAL A 96 6.22 -6.79 -5.57
CA VAL A 96 5.20 -7.35 -6.48
C VAL A 96 5.68 -8.68 -7.03
N THR A 97 4.95 -9.76 -6.75
CA THR A 97 5.27 -11.09 -7.27
C THR A 97 4.06 -11.73 -7.96
N ILE A 98 4.32 -12.45 -9.02
CA ILE A 98 3.32 -13.24 -9.76
C ILE A 98 3.70 -14.72 -9.73
N PRO A 99 2.70 -15.64 -9.65
CA PRO A 99 2.96 -17.07 -9.63
C PRO A 99 3.71 -17.54 -10.89
N SER A 100 4.47 -18.61 -10.72
CA SER A 100 5.08 -19.30 -11.85
C SER A 100 4.01 -19.69 -12.88
N GLY A 101 4.33 -19.55 -14.15
CA GLY A 101 3.41 -19.86 -15.26
C GLY A 101 2.38 -18.76 -15.57
N THR A 102 2.22 -17.73 -14.76
CA THR A 102 1.34 -16.60 -15.07
C THR A 102 2.07 -15.60 -15.99
N PRO A 103 1.53 -15.28 -17.17
CA PRO A 103 2.12 -14.26 -18.04
C PRO A 103 2.08 -12.86 -17.43
N ILE A 104 3.05 -12.02 -17.75
CA ILE A 104 3.09 -10.62 -17.29
C ILE A 104 1.88 -9.84 -17.82
N GLU A 105 1.43 -10.14 -19.01
CA GLU A 105 0.25 -9.54 -19.64
C GLU A 105 -1.03 -9.74 -18.80
N THR A 106 -1.12 -10.86 -18.09
CA THR A 106 -2.24 -11.11 -17.16
C THR A 106 -2.29 -10.07 -16.04
N LEU A 107 -1.14 -9.61 -15.56
CA LEU A 107 -1.08 -8.54 -14.58
C LEU A 107 -1.55 -7.20 -15.17
N GLU A 108 -1.14 -6.86 -16.39
CA GLU A 108 -1.64 -5.63 -17.05
C GLU A 108 -3.17 -5.64 -17.20
N VAL A 109 -3.74 -6.77 -17.60
CA VAL A 109 -5.21 -6.91 -17.72
C VAL A 109 -5.88 -6.72 -16.35
N ALA A 110 -5.39 -7.42 -15.32
CA ALA A 110 -5.94 -7.30 -13.98
C ALA A 110 -5.85 -5.87 -13.42
N LEU A 111 -4.74 -5.18 -13.66
CA LEU A 111 -4.58 -3.77 -13.25
C LEU A 111 -5.54 -2.84 -14.00
N ARG A 112 -5.76 -3.04 -15.29
CA ARG A 112 -6.74 -2.27 -16.06
C ARG A 112 -8.16 -2.51 -15.58
N ASP A 113 -8.52 -3.74 -15.29
CA ASP A 113 -9.84 -4.08 -14.76
C ASP A 113 -10.07 -3.42 -13.39
N LEU A 114 -9.07 -3.43 -12.52
CA LEU A 114 -9.13 -2.71 -11.25
C LEU A 114 -9.25 -1.20 -11.46
N PHE A 115 -8.46 -0.63 -12.37
CA PHE A 115 -8.47 0.80 -12.64
C PHE A 115 -9.84 1.31 -13.09
N HIS A 116 -10.56 0.50 -13.87
CA HIS A 116 -11.91 0.81 -14.34
C HIS A 116 -13.01 0.37 -13.37
N SER A 117 -12.67 -0.24 -12.24
CA SER A 117 -13.67 -0.68 -11.27
C SER A 117 -14.33 0.52 -10.56
N PRO A 118 -15.65 0.47 -10.30
CA PRO A 118 -16.36 1.55 -9.59
C PRO A 118 -15.83 1.77 -8.17
N GLU A 119 -15.31 0.73 -7.55
CA GLU A 119 -14.77 0.81 -6.19
C GLU A 119 -13.47 1.62 -6.11
N LEU A 120 -12.64 1.54 -7.13
CA LEU A 120 -11.41 2.31 -7.19
C LEU A 120 -11.69 3.80 -7.38
N GLN A 121 -12.68 4.14 -8.21
CA GLN A 121 -13.07 5.54 -8.45
C GLN A 121 -13.54 6.24 -7.16
N LYS A 122 -13.98 5.47 -6.16
CA LYS A 122 -14.33 5.97 -4.83
C LYS A 122 -13.12 6.14 -3.90
N ASN A 123 -11.97 5.58 -4.26
CA ASN A 123 -10.76 5.61 -3.44
C ASN A 123 -9.59 6.24 -4.21
N GLU A 124 -9.59 7.56 -4.28
CA GLU A 124 -8.59 8.35 -5.01
C GLU A 124 -7.15 8.07 -4.59
N ARG A 125 -6.92 7.57 -3.36
CA ARG A 125 -5.57 7.24 -2.85
C ARG A 125 -4.95 6.04 -3.54
N GLU A 126 -5.76 5.13 -4.05
CA GLU A 126 -5.29 3.93 -4.76
C GLU A 126 -4.95 4.20 -6.23
N ILE A 127 -5.53 5.26 -6.82
CA ILE A 127 -5.37 5.57 -8.24
C ILE A 127 -3.90 5.76 -8.63
N PRO A 128 -3.07 6.55 -7.91
CA PRO A 128 -1.68 6.74 -8.27
C PRO A 128 -0.87 5.45 -8.32
N ILE A 129 -1.10 4.52 -7.38
CA ILE A 129 -0.39 3.24 -7.33
C ILE A 129 -0.69 2.42 -8.58
N LEU A 130 -1.97 2.27 -8.91
CA LEU A 130 -2.39 1.48 -10.07
C LEU A 130 -1.96 2.13 -11.39
N GLN A 131 -2.06 3.44 -11.50
CA GLN A 131 -1.65 4.17 -12.70
C GLN A 131 -0.14 4.04 -12.94
N GLU A 132 0.67 4.34 -11.94
CA GLU A 132 2.14 4.24 -12.07
C GLU A 132 2.59 2.79 -12.33
N LEU A 133 1.98 1.82 -11.64
CA LEU A 133 2.32 0.42 -11.84
C LEU A 133 1.95 -0.05 -13.24
N LEU A 134 0.77 0.30 -13.72
CA LEU A 134 0.31 -0.04 -15.07
C LEU A 134 1.20 0.58 -16.14
N ASP A 135 1.53 1.85 -16.02
CA ASP A 135 2.38 2.58 -16.95
C ASP A 135 3.80 1.99 -16.96
N LEU A 136 4.36 1.70 -15.79
CA LEU A 136 5.68 1.11 -15.65
C LEU A 136 5.75 -0.28 -16.30
N ILE A 137 4.81 -1.16 -15.97
CA ILE A 137 4.77 -2.53 -16.52
C ILE A 137 4.58 -2.50 -18.02
N GLY A 138 3.64 -1.71 -18.52
CA GLY A 138 3.38 -1.58 -19.95
C GLY A 138 4.58 -1.03 -20.72
N HIS A 139 5.26 -0.01 -20.16
CA HIS A 139 6.45 0.57 -20.78
C HIS A 139 7.61 -0.43 -20.81
N GLN A 140 7.93 -1.06 -19.69
CA GLN A 140 9.07 -1.99 -19.60
C GLN A 140 8.84 -3.28 -20.38
N ARG A 141 7.59 -3.76 -20.47
CA ARG A 141 7.25 -4.90 -21.28
C ARG A 141 7.44 -4.61 -22.78
N ARG A 142 6.95 -3.49 -23.27
CA ARG A 142 7.16 -3.06 -24.68
C ARG A 142 8.63 -2.88 -25.01
N ALA A 143 9.42 -2.41 -24.06
CA ALA A 143 10.87 -2.28 -24.20
C ALA A 143 11.63 -3.61 -24.05
N GLN A 144 10.93 -4.72 -23.79
CA GLN A 144 11.52 -6.06 -23.54
C GLN A 144 12.51 -6.08 -22.36
N ARG A 145 12.31 -5.21 -21.38
CA ARG A 145 13.16 -5.08 -20.19
C ARG A 145 12.54 -5.70 -18.93
N LEU A 146 11.28 -6.11 -19.00
CA LEU A 146 10.57 -6.73 -17.89
C LEU A 146 10.71 -8.25 -17.96
N SER A 147 11.20 -8.86 -16.90
CA SER A 147 11.31 -10.31 -16.75
C SER A 147 10.76 -10.74 -15.39
N LYS A 148 10.40 -12.00 -15.29
CA LYS A 148 10.00 -12.63 -14.03
C LYS A 148 11.17 -13.43 -13.47
N ALA A 149 11.24 -13.45 -12.12
CA ALA A 149 12.12 -14.34 -11.39
C ALA A 149 11.31 -15.00 -10.27
N GLU A 150 11.67 -16.20 -9.89
CA GLU A 150 11.09 -16.89 -8.75
C GLU A 150 11.89 -16.55 -7.49
N ILE A 151 11.16 -16.36 -6.39
CA ILE A 151 11.72 -16.03 -5.09
C ILE A 151 11.43 -17.16 -4.11
N LEU A 152 12.45 -17.60 -3.41
CA LEU A 152 12.31 -18.55 -2.31
C LEU A 152 12.04 -17.76 -1.03
N VAL A 153 10.94 -18.09 -0.37
CA VAL A 153 10.53 -17.47 0.90
C VAL A 153 10.46 -18.55 1.97
N ILE A 154 11.06 -18.27 3.12
CA ILE A 154 10.99 -19.13 4.30
C ILE A 154 10.20 -18.37 5.36
N ASP A 155 9.12 -18.95 5.82
CA ASP A 155 8.37 -18.43 6.97
C ASP A 155 9.14 -18.78 8.25
N THR A 156 9.64 -17.76 8.92
CA THR A 156 10.29 -17.91 10.21
C THR A 156 9.28 -17.61 11.31
N ALA A 157 9.03 -18.59 12.15
CA ALA A 157 8.12 -18.45 13.29
C ALA A 157 8.61 -17.43 14.32
#